data_adb348f6bb62addd6c45a0723af427d9
#
_entry.id   adb348f6bb62addd6c45a0723af427d9
#
_cell.length_a   1.000
_cell.length_b   1.000
_cell.length_c   1.000
_cell.angle_alpha   90.00
_cell.angle_beta   90.00
_cell.angle_gamma   90.00
#
_symmetry.space_group_name_H-M   'P 1'
#
loop_
_entity.id
_entity.type
_entity.pdbx_description
1 polymer ?
#
loop_
_entity_poly.entity_id
_entity_poly.type
_entity_poly.pdbx_seq_one_letter_code
_entity_poly.pdbx_strand_id
1 'polypeptide(L)'
;GTPLPDKFVLAFDAPGELAVYRNPDAFPLAWLVTDSRTVPDADAALAAITDPDFDPATTVILLAGDGGRQTADGGQTTTNHPITQYQISNIFSTANTLSLSLTSPTPAFLVLSEVWYPSWRATVNGVETPVLRANYALRAVAVPAGDVTVAMRFAPDSWRWGLGLAGVGVLLLLGLLVGWRWTPHPRPLSQP
;
A
#
# COMPACT_ATOMS: atom_id res chain seq x y z
N GLY A 1 27.33 -15.16 -16.46
CA GLY A 1 26.41 -14.19 -15.87
C GLY A 1 27.12 -12.85 -15.67
N THR A 2 26.40 -11.75 -15.73
CA THR A 2 26.95 -10.43 -15.42
C THR A 2 27.35 -10.41 -13.94
N PRO A 3 28.57 -10.01 -13.57
CA PRO A 3 28.97 -9.93 -12.16
C PRO A 3 28.08 -8.94 -11.42
N LEU A 4 27.69 -9.28 -10.19
CA LEU A 4 26.97 -8.37 -9.32
C LEU A 4 27.85 -7.18 -8.97
N PRO A 5 27.27 -5.98 -8.83
CA PRO A 5 28.01 -4.81 -8.34
C PRO A 5 28.66 -5.08 -6.98
N ASP A 6 29.82 -4.53 -6.72
CA ASP A 6 30.63 -4.74 -5.49
C ASP A 6 29.91 -4.37 -4.18
N LYS A 7 28.82 -3.58 -4.28
CA LYS A 7 28.00 -3.20 -3.11
C LYS A 7 27.20 -4.35 -2.48
N PHE A 8 27.01 -5.45 -3.20
CA PHE A 8 26.25 -6.58 -2.67
C PHE A 8 27.14 -7.49 -1.83
N VAL A 9 26.73 -7.76 -0.61
CA VAL A 9 27.45 -8.63 0.34
C VAL A 9 26.83 -10.03 0.31
N LEU A 10 27.65 -11.03 0.07
CA LEU A 10 27.22 -12.44 0.14
C LEU A 10 26.71 -12.73 1.55
N ALA A 11 25.44 -13.09 1.67
CA ALA A 11 24.79 -13.42 2.94
C ALA A 11 24.64 -14.93 3.16
N PHE A 12 24.47 -15.68 2.08
CA PHE A 12 24.34 -17.14 2.11
C PHE A 12 24.76 -17.72 0.76
N ASP A 13 25.48 -18.83 0.79
CA ASP A 13 25.92 -19.58 -0.39
C ASP A 13 25.58 -21.06 -0.20
N ALA A 14 24.77 -21.61 -1.11
CA ALA A 14 24.52 -23.04 -1.23
C ALA A 14 25.24 -23.55 -2.48
N PRO A 15 26.38 -24.22 -2.37
CA PRO A 15 27.17 -24.64 -3.51
C PRO A 15 26.35 -25.47 -4.51
N GLY A 16 26.27 -24.97 -5.75
CA GLY A 16 25.55 -25.63 -6.85
C GLY A 16 24.06 -25.32 -6.95
N GLU A 17 23.48 -24.55 -6.02
CA GLU A 17 22.06 -24.19 -6.03
C GLU A 17 21.85 -22.68 -6.20
N LEU A 18 22.01 -21.91 -5.12
CA LEU A 18 21.80 -20.47 -5.15
C LEU A 18 22.71 -19.73 -4.15
N ALA A 19 23.06 -18.50 -4.46
CA ALA A 19 23.69 -17.56 -3.55
C ALA A 19 22.72 -16.41 -3.24
N VAL A 20 22.63 -16.02 -1.98
CA VAL A 20 21.82 -14.90 -1.51
C VAL A 20 22.73 -13.75 -1.14
N TYR A 21 22.48 -12.59 -1.73
CA TYR A 21 23.24 -11.38 -1.47
C TYR A 21 22.38 -10.35 -0.75
N ARG A 22 22.95 -9.69 0.25
CA ARG A 22 22.34 -8.56 0.94
C ARG A 22 22.75 -7.26 0.26
N ASN A 23 21.80 -6.40 0.00
CA ASN A 23 22.06 -5.00 -0.36
C ASN A 23 22.12 -4.17 0.94
N PRO A 24 23.30 -3.70 1.39
CA PRO A 24 23.42 -2.86 2.59
C PRO A 24 22.77 -1.48 2.42
N ASP A 25 22.64 -0.98 1.18
CA ASP A 25 22.07 0.31 0.85
C ASP A 25 20.54 0.26 0.62
N ALA A 26 19.90 -0.88 0.91
CA ALA A 26 18.45 -0.99 0.77
C ALA A 26 17.75 -0.10 1.80
N PHE A 27 16.75 0.68 1.35
CA PHE A 27 15.88 1.41 2.25
C PHE A 27 15.15 0.47 3.22
N PRO A 28 14.89 0.92 4.44
CA PRO A 28 14.12 0.14 5.40
C PRO A 28 12.67 -0.03 4.92
N LEU A 29 11.90 -0.91 5.60
CA LEU A 29 10.47 -1.09 5.32
C LEU A 29 9.68 0.22 5.45
N ALA A 30 10.09 1.07 6.39
CA ALA A 30 9.43 2.34 6.69
C ALA A 30 10.46 3.41 7.05
N TRP A 31 10.27 4.63 6.55
CA TRP A 31 11.08 5.80 6.92
C TRP A 31 10.25 7.08 6.86
N LEU A 32 10.74 8.15 7.48
CA LEU A 32 10.10 9.46 7.49
C LEU A 32 10.84 10.45 6.61
N VAL A 33 10.08 11.25 5.87
CA VAL A 33 10.58 12.40 5.10
C VAL A 33 9.74 13.65 5.38
N THR A 34 10.37 14.82 5.40
CA THR A 34 9.67 16.10 5.61
C THR A 34 9.28 16.76 4.30
N ASP A 35 10.10 16.59 3.27
CA ASP A 35 9.90 17.27 2.01
C ASP A 35 9.06 16.46 1.05
N SER A 36 8.19 17.13 0.32
CA SER A 36 7.36 16.49 -0.70
C SER A 36 7.31 17.32 -1.97
N ARG A 37 7.31 16.65 -3.11
CA ARG A 37 7.09 17.22 -4.43
C ARG A 37 5.89 16.54 -5.08
N THR A 38 4.86 17.32 -5.38
CA THR A 38 3.67 16.80 -6.08
C THR A 38 3.85 16.92 -7.59
N VAL A 39 3.55 15.85 -8.31
CA VAL A 39 3.64 15.75 -9.77
C VAL A 39 2.29 15.34 -10.36
N PRO A 40 1.99 15.73 -11.62
CA PRO A 40 0.65 15.56 -12.20
C PRO A 40 0.28 14.11 -12.50
N ASP A 41 1.24 13.28 -12.89
CA ASP A 41 0.99 11.92 -13.39
C ASP A 41 2.16 10.96 -13.11
N ALA A 42 2.00 9.72 -13.53
CA ALA A 42 2.97 8.65 -13.31
C ALA A 42 4.27 8.86 -14.11
N ASP A 43 4.20 9.43 -15.30
CA ASP A 43 5.39 9.67 -16.14
C ASP A 43 6.27 10.75 -15.51
N ALA A 44 5.65 11.82 -15.01
CA ALA A 44 6.35 12.85 -14.26
C ALA A 44 6.93 12.32 -12.93
N ALA A 45 6.23 11.38 -12.26
CA ALA A 45 6.76 10.73 -11.06
C ALA A 45 7.97 9.86 -11.40
N LEU A 46 7.89 9.08 -12.47
CA LEU A 46 9.03 8.26 -12.92
C LEU A 46 10.23 9.12 -13.29
N ALA A 47 10.03 10.20 -14.05
CA ALA A 47 11.10 11.14 -14.37
C ALA A 47 11.73 11.75 -13.12
N ALA A 48 10.90 12.11 -12.12
CA ALA A 48 11.39 12.71 -10.89
C ALA A 48 12.22 11.77 -10.02
N ILE A 49 11.83 10.47 -9.92
CA ILE A 49 12.58 9.49 -9.09
C ILE A 49 13.82 8.95 -9.81
N THR A 50 13.93 9.11 -11.13
CA THR A 50 15.12 8.75 -11.93
C THR A 50 16.09 9.91 -12.11
N ASP A 51 15.74 11.08 -11.61
CA ASP A 51 16.64 12.25 -11.58
C ASP A 51 17.85 11.92 -10.69
N PRO A 52 19.10 12.12 -11.16
CA PRO A 52 20.30 11.88 -10.34
C PRO A 52 20.36 12.68 -9.04
N ASP A 53 19.69 13.83 -8.98
CA ASP A 53 19.65 14.70 -7.80
C ASP A 53 18.50 14.33 -6.82
N PHE A 54 17.68 13.32 -7.15
CA PHE A 54 16.61 12.86 -6.26
C PHE A 54 17.16 12.03 -5.12
N ASP A 55 16.93 12.50 -3.88
CA ASP A 55 17.25 11.74 -2.67
C ASP A 55 15.95 11.30 -1.95
N PRO A 56 15.60 9.99 -2.01
CA PRO A 56 14.42 9.46 -1.33
C PRO A 56 14.50 9.47 0.21
N ALA A 57 15.67 9.74 0.80
CA ALA A 57 15.82 9.89 2.25
C ALA A 57 15.29 11.25 2.74
N THR A 58 15.22 12.24 1.89
CA THR A 58 14.81 13.60 2.25
C THR A 58 13.48 14.01 1.64
N THR A 59 13.16 13.53 0.43
CA THR A 59 12.02 13.97 -0.36
C THR A 59 11.17 12.82 -0.83
N VAL A 60 9.84 12.99 -0.76
CA VAL A 60 8.87 12.07 -1.36
C VAL A 60 8.20 12.71 -2.58
N ILE A 61 8.07 11.95 -3.66
CA ILE A 61 7.30 12.33 -4.84
C ILE A 61 5.88 11.82 -4.70
N LEU A 62 4.88 12.72 -4.70
CA LEU A 62 3.47 12.40 -4.57
C LEU A 62 2.73 12.63 -5.89
N LEU A 63 1.79 11.75 -6.25
CA LEU A 63 0.94 11.94 -7.43
C LEU A 63 -0.27 12.82 -7.09
N ALA A 64 -0.53 13.82 -7.94
CA ALA A 64 -1.74 14.62 -7.88
C ALA A 64 -2.96 13.74 -8.23
N GLY A 65 -4.02 13.79 -7.42
CA GLY A 65 -5.26 13.04 -7.69
C GLY A 65 -5.49 11.80 -6.83
N ASP A 66 -4.46 11.19 -6.27
CA ASP A 66 -4.59 10.04 -5.36
C ASP A 66 -4.87 10.47 -3.88
N GLY A 67 -5.60 11.54 -3.67
CA GLY A 67 -5.81 12.18 -2.36
C GLY A 67 -4.73 13.22 -2.02
N GLY A 68 -3.84 13.51 -2.95
CA GLY A 68 -2.61 14.29 -2.79
C GLY A 68 -2.75 15.81 -2.74
N ARG A 69 -3.74 16.32 -2.00
CA ARG A 69 -3.72 17.71 -1.52
C ARG A 69 -3.54 17.80 -0.01
N GLN A 70 -2.99 16.77 0.58
CA GLN A 70 -2.62 16.85 1.99
C GLN A 70 -1.11 17.07 2.08
N THR A 71 -0.74 18.32 2.23
CA THR A 71 0.48 18.72 2.90
C THR A 71 0.38 18.28 4.35
N ALA A 72 1.48 17.83 4.92
CA ALA A 72 1.55 17.52 6.37
C ALA A 72 1.14 18.73 7.23
N ASP A 73 1.01 19.91 6.65
CA ASP A 73 0.44 21.14 7.24
C ASP A 73 0.22 22.18 6.13
N GLY A 74 -0.77 21.99 5.23
CA GLY A 74 -1.30 23.02 4.31
C GLY A 74 -0.31 23.82 3.46
N GLY A 75 0.98 23.55 3.45
CA GLY A 75 2.03 24.31 2.75
C GLY A 75 3.21 23.40 2.34
N GLN A 76 3.83 23.73 1.22
CA GLN A 76 5.14 23.20 0.87
C GLN A 76 6.12 23.60 1.99
N THR A 77 6.47 22.68 2.85
CA THR A 77 7.54 22.91 3.82
C THR A 77 8.82 22.36 3.21
N THR A 78 9.54 23.22 2.50
CA THR A 78 10.93 22.98 2.12
C THR A 78 11.81 23.22 3.35
N THR A 79 11.94 22.24 4.19
CA THR A 79 13.01 22.18 5.19
C THR A 79 13.99 21.13 4.71
N ASN A 80 15.00 21.55 3.94
CA ASN A 80 16.08 20.70 3.41
C ASN A 80 16.94 20.06 4.53
N HIS A 81 16.30 19.44 5.51
CA HIS A 81 17.02 18.74 6.57
C HIS A 81 16.47 17.33 6.68
N PRO A 82 17.31 16.31 6.49
CA PRO A 82 16.92 14.93 6.80
C PRO A 82 16.50 14.87 8.29
N ILE A 83 15.35 14.22 8.55
CA ILE A 83 14.94 13.98 9.94
C ILE A 83 15.95 12.99 10.52
N THR A 84 16.88 13.49 11.33
CA THR A 84 17.91 12.66 11.96
C THR A 84 17.45 12.05 13.28
N GLN A 85 16.31 12.48 13.84
CA GLN A 85 15.81 12.07 15.14
C GLN A 85 14.35 11.61 15.06
N TYR A 86 14.11 10.51 14.38
CA TYR A 86 12.83 9.80 14.47
C TYR A 86 13.06 8.36 14.94
N GLN A 87 12.05 7.79 15.56
CA GLN A 87 12.06 6.37 15.93
C GLN A 87 10.82 5.71 15.36
N ILE A 88 11.02 4.58 14.72
CA ILE A 88 9.93 3.68 14.28
C ILE A 88 10.10 2.39 15.06
N SER A 89 9.04 1.95 15.72
CA SER A 89 9.02 0.77 16.57
C SER A 89 7.73 -0.03 16.40
N ASN A 90 7.68 -1.22 17.01
CA ASN A 90 6.50 -2.08 17.03
C ASN A 90 5.91 -2.35 15.64
N ILE A 91 6.78 -2.56 14.63
CA ILE A 91 6.32 -2.86 13.28
C ILE A 91 5.76 -4.28 13.27
N PHE A 92 4.47 -4.38 12.99
CA PHE A 92 3.79 -5.63 12.72
C PHE A 92 3.19 -5.57 11.32
N SER A 93 3.60 -6.49 10.44
CA SER A 93 3.15 -6.55 9.05
C SER A 93 2.68 -7.95 8.70
N THR A 94 1.54 -8.01 8.01
CA THR A 94 1.00 -9.20 7.34
C THR A 94 0.68 -8.86 5.90
N ALA A 95 0.20 -9.83 5.12
CA ALA A 95 -0.23 -9.58 3.73
C ALA A 95 -1.32 -8.48 3.62
N ASN A 96 -2.16 -8.30 4.65
CA ASN A 96 -3.33 -7.43 4.59
C ASN A 96 -3.38 -6.35 5.67
N THR A 97 -2.43 -6.34 6.59
CA THR A 97 -2.38 -5.36 7.68
C THR A 97 -0.96 -4.92 7.96
N LEU A 98 -0.79 -3.68 8.35
CA LEU A 98 0.44 -3.13 8.87
C LEU A 98 0.10 -2.24 10.06
N SER A 99 0.85 -2.36 11.14
CA SER A 99 0.78 -1.41 12.25
C SER A 99 2.18 -1.09 12.73
N LEU A 100 2.39 0.17 13.14
CA LEU A 100 3.64 0.63 13.71
C LEU A 100 3.40 1.82 14.63
N SER A 101 4.35 2.06 15.51
CA SER A 101 4.44 3.28 16.32
C SER A 101 5.67 4.07 15.89
N LEU A 102 5.55 5.37 15.86
CA LEU A 102 6.66 6.26 15.54
C LEU A 102 6.63 7.52 16.42
N THR A 103 7.79 8.15 16.58
CA THR A 103 7.93 9.47 17.18
C THR A 103 8.64 10.37 16.17
N SER A 104 8.07 11.52 15.87
CA SER A 104 8.63 12.51 14.94
C SER A 104 8.65 13.90 15.58
N PRO A 105 9.75 14.66 15.49
CA PRO A 105 9.80 16.02 16.03
C PRO A 105 8.96 17.03 15.23
N THR A 106 8.67 16.73 13.98
CA THR A 106 7.94 17.59 13.04
C THR A 106 6.90 16.78 12.26
N PRO A 107 5.86 17.42 11.68
CA PRO A 107 5.01 16.76 10.71
C PRO A 107 5.83 16.20 9.55
N ALA A 108 5.46 15.00 9.08
CA ALA A 108 6.25 14.27 8.08
C ALA A 108 5.37 13.35 7.22
N PHE A 109 5.96 12.74 6.20
CA PHE A 109 5.37 11.63 5.49
C PHE A 109 6.06 10.32 5.91
N LEU A 110 5.29 9.38 6.41
CA LEU A 110 5.73 8.01 6.58
C LEU A 110 5.67 7.32 5.23
N VAL A 111 6.83 7.00 4.68
CA VAL A 111 6.96 6.25 3.41
C VAL A 111 7.19 4.78 3.73
N LEU A 112 6.49 3.91 3.00
CA LEU A 112 6.59 2.46 3.13
C LEU A 112 7.16 1.85 1.85
N SER A 113 8.17 0.99 1.99
CA SER A 113 8.78 0.22 0.89
C SER A 113 7.87 -0.91 0.41
N GLU A 114 6.58 -0.61 0.23
CA GLU A 114 5.55 -1.54 -0.23
C GLU A 114 4.70 -0.91 -1.32
N VAL A 115 4.25 -1.73 -2.26
CA VAL A 115 3.51 -1.27 -3.44
C VAL A 115 2.17 -0.66 -3.03
N TRP A 116 1.90 0.53 -3.57
CA TRP A 116 0.62 1.20 -3.44
C TRP A 116 -0.47 0.47 -4.23
N TYR A 117 -1.67 0.36 -3.62
CA TYR A 117 -2.87 -0.14 -4.27
C TYR A 117 -4.10 0.58 -3.71
N PRO A 118 -5.13 0.90 -4.53
CA PRO A 118 -6.23 1.79 -4.14
C PRO A 118 -7.08 1.32 -2.96
N SER A 119 -7.03 0.05 -2.60
CA SER A 119 -7.84 -0.52 -1.52
C SER A 119 -7.17 -0.50 -0.13
N TRP A 120 -6.00 0.07 -0.01
CA TRP A 120 -5.38 0.29 1.28
C TRP A 120 -6.03 1.48 2.00
N ARG A 121 -6.35 1.26 3.27
CA ARG A 121 -6.87 2.30 4.17
C ARG A 121 -5.94 2.44 5.36
N ALA A 122 -5.73 3.67 5.81
CA ALA A 122 -4.88 3.98 6.96
C ALA A 122 -5.62 4.75 8.03
N THR A 123 -5.20 4.56 9.27
CA THR A 123 -5.54 5.43 10.38
C THR A 123 -4.25 5.92 11.05
N VAL A 124 -4.22 7.19 11.40
CA VAL A 124 -3.16 7.85 12.15
C VAL A 124 -3.76 8.32 13.47
N ASN A 125 -3.28 7.78 14.59
CA ASN A 125 -3.87 8.00 15.93
C ASN A 125 -5.39 7.71 15.96
N GLY A 126 -5.84 6.69 15.22
CA GLY A 126 -7.25 6.31 15.12
C GLY A 126 -8.08 7.13 14.14
N VAL A 127 -7.54 8.20 13.54
CA VAL A 127 -8.22 9.03 12.54
C VAL A 127 -7.95 8.51 11.14
N GLU A 128 -8.99 8.30 10.34
CA GLU A 128 -8.84 7.85 8.95
C GLU A 128 -8.04 8.89 8.14
N THR A 129 -6.98 8.42 7.48
CA THR A 129 -6.02 9.24 6.75
C THR A 129 -5.78 8.62 5.38
N PRO A 130 -5.75 9.42 4.30
CA PRO A 130 -5.50 8.91 2.95
C PRO A 130 -4.16 8.20 2.83
N VAL A 131 -4.15 7.08 2.08
CA VAL A 131 -2.93 6.42 1.65
C VAL A 131 -2.53 6.99 0.29
N LEU A 132 -1.43 7.72 0.27
CA LEU A 132 -0.91 8.40 -0.90
C LEU A 132 -0.03 7.47 -1.72
N ARG A 133 -0.06 7.61 -3.03
CA ARG A 133 0.92 6.99 -3.91
C ARG A 133 2.19 7.82 -3.92
N ALA A 134 3.28 7.21 -3.49
CA ALA A 134 4.58 7.83 -3.28
C ALA A 134 5.64 7.22 -4.19
N ASN A 135 6.62 8.01 -4.60
CA ASN A 135 7.80 7.56 -5.37
C ASN A 135 7.41 6.58 -6.48
N TYR A 136 6.42 6.96 -7.30
CA TYR A 136 5.86 6.20 -8.40
C TYR A 136 5.02 4.97 -7.98
N ALA A 137 5.50 4.12 -7.08
CA ALA A 137 4.88 2.84 -6.78
C ALA A 137 4.70 2.54 -5.28
N LEU A 138 5.28 3.35 -4.41
CA LEU A 138 5.28 3.12 -2.97
C LEU A 138 4.03 3.73 -2.29
N ARG A 139 3.85 3.45 -1.00
CA ARG A 139 2.79 4.03 -0.16
C ARG A 139 3.37 5.07 0.78
N ALA A 140 2.60 6.15 1.00
CA ALA A 140 2.90 7.10 2.06
C ALA A 140 1.64 7.53 2.81
N VAL A 141 1.83 7.98 4.05
CA VAL A 141 0.79 8.57 4.88
C VAL A 141 1.35 9.80 5.58
N ALA A 142 0.58 10.89 5.59
CA ALA A 142 0.94 12.08 6.35
C ALA A 142 0.79 11.80 7.85
N VAL A 143 1.80 12.16 8.64
CA VAL A 143 1.82 11.97 10.09
C VAL A 143 2.13 13.29 10.80
N PRO A 144 1.46 13.61 11.94
CA PRO A 144 1.76 14.79 12.75
C PRO A 144 3.09 14.61 13.51
N ALA A 145 3.54 15.70 14.13
CA ALA A 145 4.62 15.66 15.11
C ALA A 145 4.17 14.94 16.39
N GLY A 146 5.12 14.40 17.13
CA GLY A 146 4.93 13.70 18.42
C GLY A 146 4.87 12.17 18.25
N ASP A 147 4.25 11.53 19.23
CA ASP A 147 4.03 10.08 19.23
C ASP A 147 2.82 9.72 18.39
N VAL A 148 3.03 8.84 17.42
CA VAL A 148 2.03 8.49 16.41
C VAL A 148 1.90 6.99 16.29
N THR A 149 0.66 6.51 16.26
CA THR A 149 0.34 5.13 15.89
C THR A 149 -0.29 5.12 14.50
N VAL A 150 0.29 4.35 13.61
CA VAL A 150 -0.24 4.15 12.26
C VAL A 150 -0.73 2.72 12.13
N ALA A 151 -1.97 2.55 11.68
CA ALA A 151 -2.51 1.25 11.31
C ALA A 151 -3.04 1.29 9.88
N MET A 152 -2.69 0.28 9.09
CA MET A 152 -3.16 0.13 7.73
C MET A 152 -3.80 -1.23 7.53
N ARG A 153 -4.82 -1.27 6.68
CA ARG A 153 -5.49 -2.51 6.28
C ARG A 153 -5.87 -2.50 4.81
N PHE A 154 -5.75 -3.64 4.18
CA PHE A 154 -6.25 -3.84 2.83
C PHE A 154 -7.75 -4.18 2.90
N ALA A 155 -8.59 -3.36 2.27
CA ALA A 155 -10.05 -3.46 2.32
C ALA A 155 -10.67 -3.18 0.95
N PRO A 156 -10.57 -4.12 -0.01
CA PRO A 156 -11.11 -3.94 -1.35
C PRO A 156 -12.64 -3.91 -1.34
N ASP A 157 -13.22 -2.86 -1.89
CA ASP A 157 -14.69 -2.72 -1.99
C ASP A 157 -15.30 -3.78 -2.91
N SER A 158 -14.54 -4.30 -3.87
CA SER A 158 -14.95 -5.40 -4.77
C SER A 158 -15.36 -6.67 -4.01
N TRP A 159 -14.75 -6.95 -2.85
CA TRP A 159 -15.12 -8.08 -2.00
C TRP A 159 -16.57 -7.97 -1.50
N ARG A 160 -16.99 -6.77 -1.09
CA ARG A 160 -18.36 -6.53 -0.59
C ARG A 160 -19.39 -6.71 -1.70
N TRP A 161 -19.11 -6.19 -2.90
CA TRP A 161 -19.96 -6.37 -4.07
C TRP A 161 -20.01 -7.82 -4.53
N GLY A 162 -18.88 -8.51 -4.56
CA GLY A 162 -18.80 -9.94 -4.90
C GLY A 162 -19.63 -10.80 -3.95
N LEU A 163 -19.56 -10.55 -2.65
CA LEU A 163 -20.34 -11.26 -1.67
C LEU A 163 -21.86 -11.01 -1.82
N GLY A 164 -22.25 -9.76 -2.11
CA GLY A 164 -23.63 -9.40 -2.40
C GLY A 164 -24.19 -10.13 -3.63
N LEU A 165 -23.45 -10.13 -4.75
CA LEU A 165 -23.83 -10.83 -5.98
C LEU A 165 -23.89 -12.36 -5.77
N ALA A 166 -22.95 -12.93 -5.05
CA ALA A 166 -22.96 -14.36 -4.70
C ALA A 166 -24.20 -14.71 -3.87
N GLY A 167 -24.56 -13.88 -2.90
CA GLY A 167 -25.79 -14.06 -2.09
C GLY A 167 -27.04 -14.05 -2.95
N VAL A 168 -27.18 -13.11 -3.88
CA VAL A 168 -28.29 -13.04 -4.84
C VAL A 168 -28.32 -14.31 -5.72
N GLY A 169 -27.16 -14.75 -6.21
CA GLY A 169 -27.05 -15.99 -7.01
C GLY A 169 -27.55 -17.23 -6.25
N VAL A 170 -27.15 -17.36 -5.00
CA VAL A 170 -27.62 -18.47 -4.14
C VAL A 170 -29.13 -18.41 -3.93
N LEU A 171 -29.69 -17.23 -3.66
CA LEU A 171 -31.15 -17.08 -3.49
C LEU A 171 -31.93 -17.44 -4.75
N LEU A 172 -31.45 -17.04 -5.94
CA LEU A 172 -32.06 -17.41 -7.21
C LEU A 172 -32.01 -18.92 -7.45
N LEU A 173 -30.87 -19.56 -7.18
CA LEU A 173 -30.75 -21.02 -7.29
C LEU A 173 -31.70 -21.76 -6.35
N LEU A 174 -31.81 -21.32 -5.09
CA LEU A 174 -32.77 -21.89 -4.14
C LEU A 174 -34.21 -21.69 -4.61
N GLY A 175 -34.54 -20.50 -5.15
CA GLY A 175 -35.86 -20.22 -5.72
C GLY A 175 -36.21 -21.13 -6.89
N LEU A 176 -35.24 -21.36 -7.81
CA LEU A 176 -35.42 -22.29 -8.94
C LEU A 176 -35.60 -23.74 -8.47
N LEU A 177 -34.83 -24.21 -7.48
CA LEU A 177 -34.94 -25.55 -6.93
C LEU A 177 -36.30 -25.79 -6.25
N VAL A 178 -36.79 -24.82 -5.50
CA VAL A 178 -38.10 -24.87 -4.88
C VAL A 178 -39.20 -24.85 -5.96
N GLY A 179 -39.11 -23.93 -6.92
CA GLY A 179 -40.06 -23.83 -8.03
C GLY A 179 -40.13 -25.12 -8.87
N TRP A 180 -38.98 -25.71 -9.17
CA TRP A 180 -38.92 -26.99 -9.90
C TRP A 180 -39.59 -28.12 -9.15
N ARG A 181 -39.49 -28.14 -7.83
CA ARG A 181 -40.13 -29.15 -6.97
C ARG A 181 -41.67 -29.04 -6.97
N TRP A 182 -42.21 -27.86 -7.31
CA TRP A 182 -43.66 -27.59 -7.33
C TRP A 182 -44.25 -27.62 -8.73
N THR A 183 -43.47 -27.84 -9.80
CA THR A 183 -44.02 -28.02 -11.15
C THR A 183 -44.68 -29.41 -11.25
N PRO A 184 -45.99 -29.49 -11.54
CA PRO A 184 -46.67 -30.75 -11.72
C PRO A 184 -46.11 -31.46 -12.97
N HIS A 185 -45.69 -32.70 -12.81
CA HIS A 185 -45.24 -33.53 -13.90
C HIS A 185 -46.40 -33.73 -14.90
N PRO A 186 -46.21 -33.53 -16.19
CA PRO A 186 -47.25 -33.81 -17.19
C PRO A 186 -47.60 -35.29 -17.12
N ARG A 187 -48.91 -35.59 -16.90
CA ARG A 187 -49.41 -36.98 -16.94
C ARG A 187 -49.18 -37.56 -18.31
N PRO A 188 -48.64 -38.79 -18.41
CA PRO A 188 -48.53 -39.44 -19.70
C PRO A 188 -49.92 -39.61 -20.29
N LEU A 189 -50.07 -39.17 -21.55
CA LEU A 189 -51.30 -39.35 -22.33
C LEU A 189 -51.53 -40.84 -22.42
N SER A 190 -52.67 -41.33 -21.87
CA SER A 190 -53.13 -42.70 -22.10
C SER A 190 -53.47 -42.81 -23.59
N GLN A 191 -52.70 -43.61 -24.32
CA GLN A 191 -53.03 -43.97 -25.69
C GLN A 191 -54.26 -44.89 -25.68
N PRO A 192 -55.15 -44.80 -26.74
CA PRO A 192 -56.33 -45.64 -26.88
C PRO A 192 -55.99 -47.08 -27.21
#